data_b1093f159b6134f2b53c75c92033fc46
#
_entry.id   b1093f159b6134f2b53c75c92033fc46
#
_cell.length_a   1.000
_cell.length_b   1.000
_cell.length_c   1.000
_cell.angle_alpha   90.00
_cell.angle_beta   90.00
_cell.angle_gamma   90.00
#
_symmetry.space_group_name_H-M   'P 1'
#
loop_
_entity.id
_entity.type
_entity.pdbx_description
1 polymer ?
#
loop_
_entity_poly.entity_id
_entity_poly.type
_entity_poly.pdbx_seq_one_letter_code
_entity_poly.pdbx_strand_id
1 'polypeptide(L)' 'MINKDNGTLENILNAGKEEFLEKGFLSSSLRNIVKKANVTTGAFYGYFSNKEALLSGLVEEQAKTVMHM' A
#
# COMPACT_ATOMS: atom_id res chain seq x y z
N MET A 1 -22.33 3.24 3.91
CA MET A 1 -21.94 2.69 3.99
C MET A 1 -20.70 2.35 4.09
N ILE A 2 -20.24 1.92 4.64
CA ILE A 2 -19.11 1.73 4.73
C ILE A 2 -18.42 0.89 3.98
N ASN A 3 -17.41 1.11 3.50
CA ASN A 3 -16.75 0.42 2.66
C ASN A 3 -15.56 -0.06 3.33
N LYS A 4 -15.61 -1.10 4.06
CA LYS A 4 -14.51 -1.67 4.68
C LYS A 4 -13.42 -2.02 3.74
N ASP A 5 -13.74 -2.48 2.57
CA ASP A 5 -12.73 -2.86 1.59
C ASP A 5 -11.92 -1.66 1.15
N ASN A 6 -12.60 -0.54 0.94
CA ASN A 6 -11.89 0.66 0.56
C ASN A 6 -10.96 1.12 1.66
N GLY A 7 -11.40 1.00 2.87
CA GLY A 7 -10.58 1.38 4.00
C GLY A 7 -9.33 0.54 4.10
N THR A 8 -9.47 -0.75 3.86
CA THR A 8 -8.34 -1.66 3.93
C THR A 8 -7.31 -1.34 2.86
N LEU A 9 -7.77 -1.13 1.64
CA LEU A 9 -6.87 -0.81 0.55
C LEU A 9 -6.13 0.48 0.82
N GLU A 10 -6.83 1.48 1.26
CA GLU A 10 -6.23 2.75 1.57
C GLU A 10 -5.21 2.64 2.68
N ASN A 11 -5.52 1.86 3.69
CA ASN A 11 -4.58 1.64 4.78
C ASN A 11 -3.31 0.99 4.28
N ILE A 12 -3.43 0.03 3.39
CA ILE A 12 -2.27 -0.64 2.84
C ILE A 12 -1.44 0.33 2.00
N LEU A 13 -2.10 1.13 1.19
CA LEU A 13 -1.40 2.08 0.35
C LEU A 13 -0.64 3.11 1.20
N ASN A 14 -1.30 3.63 2.22
CA ASN A 14 -0.66 4.60 3.10
C ASN A 14 0.51 3.98 3.86
N ALA A 15 0.33 2.77 4.35
CA ALA A 15 1.38 2.09 5.08
C ALA A 15 2.58 1.82 4.17
N GLY A 16 2.31 1.42 2.94
CA GLY A 16 3.37 1.17 1.99
C GLY A 16 4.15 2.43 1.68
N LYS A 17 3.42 3.51 1.46
CA LYS A 17 4.03 4.79 1.17
C LYS A 17 4.95 5.21 2.31
N GLU A 18 4.47 5.09 3.52
CA GLU A 18 5.25 5.44 4.69
C GLU A 18 6.51 4.61 4.80
N GLU A 19 6.37 3.32 4.64
CA GLU A 19 7.50 2.43 4.77
C GLU A 19 8.54 2.70 3.68
N PHE A 20 8.09 2.90 2.46
CA PHE A 20 9.00 3.18 1.36
C PHE A 20 9.73 4.50 1.54
N LEU A 21 9.03 5.50 2.03
CA LEU A 21 9.65 6.80 2.27
C LEU A 21 10.63 6.74 3.42
N GLU A 22 10.31 5.97 4.42
CA GLU A 22 11.15 5.85 5.58
C GLU A 22 12.41 5.04 5.36
N LYS A 23 12.28 3.91 4.73
CA LYS A 23 13.38 2.99 4.58
C LYS A 23 13.89 2.78 3.18
N GLY A 24 13.18 3.29 2.20
CA GLY A 24 13.51 3.03 0.81
C GLY A 24 12.91 1.69 0.41
N PHE A 25 12.72 1.51 -0.88
CA PHE A 25 12.06 0.32 -1.38
C PHE A 25 12.82 -0.95 -1.01
N LEU A 26 14.12 -0.95 -1.25
CA LEU A 26 14.91 -2.15 -1.03
C LEU A 26 14.96 -2.58 0.43
N SER A 27 14.98 -1.61 1.33
CA SER A 27 15.06 -1.91 2.75
C SER A 27 13.70 -2.04 3.39
N SER A 28 12.64 -1.76 2.66
CA SER A 28 11.32 -1.81 3.25
C SER A 28 10.90 -3.24 3.57
N SER A 29 10.05 -3.38 4.57
CA SER A 29 9.62 -4.67 5.06
C SER A 29 8.13 -4.85 4.87
N LEU A 30 7.75 -5.90 4.17
CA LEU A 30 6.35 -6.20 3.96
C LEU A 30 5.65 -6.42 5.29
N ARG A 31 6.34 -7.05 6.21
CA ARG A 31 5.80 -7.29 7.53
C ARG A 31 5.47 -5.98 8.24
N ASN A 32 6.35 -4.99 8.12
CA ASN A 32 6.10 -3.69 8.72
C ASN A 32 4.92 -3.00 8.05
N ILE A 33 4.82 -3.15 6.74
CA ILE A 33 3.71 -2.56 6.01
C ILE A 33 2.39 -3.13 6.51
N VAL A 34 2.34 -4.45 6.65
CA VAL A 34 1.14 -5.12 7.12
C VAL A 34 0.78 -4.64 8.54
N LYS A 35 1.78 -4.47 9.36
CA LYS A 35 1.57 -3.99 10.71
C LYS A 35 1.07 -2.57 10.73
N LYS A 36 1.69 -1.71 9.97
CA LYS A 36 1.28 -0.31 9.90
C LYS A 36 -0.12 -0.16 9.36
N ALA A 37 -0.48 -1.00 8.41
CA ALA A 37 -1.81 -0.96 7.83
C ALA A 37 -2.86 -1.56 8.75
N ASN A 38 -2.41 -2.27 9.76
CA ASN A 38 -3.32 -2.92 10.71
C ASN A 38 -4.22 -3.92 10.00
N VAL A 39 -3.63 -4.71 9.12
CA VAL A 39 -4.36 -5.75 8.41
C VAL A 39 -3.63 -7.06 8.59
N THR A 40 -4.26 -8.15 8.21
CA THR A 40 -3.60 -9.44 8.28
C THR A 40 -2.75 -9.61 7.03
N THR A 41 -1.80 -10.53 7.10
CA THR A 41 -0.98 -10.85 5.95
C THR A 41 -1.85 -11.36 4.81
N GLY A 42 -2.84 -12.18 5.14
CA GLY A 42 -3.74 -12.69 4.13
C GLY A 42 -4.51 -11.58 3.43
N ALA A 43 -4.95 -10.59 4.19
CA ALA A 43 -5.67 -9.47 3.61
C ALA A 43 -4.76 -8.70 2.65
N PHE A 44 -3.50 -8.50 3.05
CA PHE A 44 -2.55 -7.81 2.18
C PHE A 44 -2.40 -8.55 0.85
N TYR A 45 -2.20 -9.87 0.92
CA TYR A 45 -2.00 -10.66 -0.29
C TYR A 45 -3.26 -10.75 -1.15
N GLY A 46 -4.39 -10.41 -0.58
CA GLY A 46 -5.61 -10.32 -1.36
C GLY A 46 -5.60 -9.11 -2.29
N TYR A 47 -4.80 -8.10 -1.95
CA TYR A 47 -4.72 -6.89 -2.76
C TYR A 47 -3.45 -6.82 -3.59
N PHE A 48 -2.34 -7.23 -3.03
CA PHE A 48 -1.04 -7.12 -3.72
C PHE A 48 -0.24 -8.39 -3.53
N SER A 49 0.43 -8.84 -4.58
CA SER A 49 1.21 -10.07 -4.50
C SER A 49 2.53 -9.90 -3.76
N ASN A 50 3.11 -8.71 -3.85
CA ASN A 50 4.39 -8.47 -3.22
C ASN A 50 4.62 -6.97 -3.10
N LYS A 51 5.80 -6.59 -2.62
CA LYS A 51 6.16 -5.19 -2.44
C LYS A 51 6.12 -4.42 -3.74
N GLU A 52 6.56 -5.06 -4.79
CA GLU A 52 6.63 -4.41 -6.09
C GLU A 52 5.25 -4.08 -6.61
N ALA A 53 4.31 -4.99 -6.40
CA ALA A 53 2.94 -4.74 -6.81
C ALA A 53 2.37 -3.55 -6.06
N LEU A 54 2.72 -3.45 -4.78
CA LEU A 54 2.26 -2.34 -3.97
C LEU A 54 2.87 -1.02 -4.46
N LEU A 55 4.15 -1.04 -4.79
CA LEU A 55 4.79 0.15 -5.29
C LEU A 55 4.14 0.59 -6.60
N SER A 56 3.85 -0.35 -7.47
CA SER A 56 3.16 -0.07 -8.71
C SER A 56 1.82 0.60 -8.47
N GLY A 57 1.10 0.10 -7.49
CA GLY A 57 -0.18 0.68 -7.14
C GLY A 57 -0.06 2.11 -6.68
N LEU A 58 0.98 2.38 -5.90
CA LEU A 58 1.20 3.74 -5.41
C LEU A 58 1.57 4.69 -6.55
N VAL A 59 2.40 4.22 -7.45
CA VAL A 59 2.81 5.04 -8.58
C VAL A 59 1.62 5.33 -9.48
N GLU A 60 0.79 4.34 -9.70
CA GLU A 60 -0.38 4.52 -10.54
C GLU A 60 -1.33 5.54 -9.96
N GLU A 61 -1.48 5.50 -8.67
CA GLU A 61 -2.34 6.42 -7.99
C GLU A 61 -1.85 7.84 -8.17
N GLN A 62 -0.56 8.04 -8.04
CA GLN A 62 0.02 9.35 -8.22
C GLN A 62 -0.07 9.81 -9.65
N ALA A 63 0.16 8.91 -10.59
CA ALA A 63 0.06 9.25 -11.98
C ALA A 63 -1.35 9.69 -12.33
N LYS A 64 -2.33 9.02 -11.77
CA LYS A 64 -3.70 9.37 -11.99
C LYS A 64 -3.97 10.77 -11.51
N THR A 65 -3.48 11.10 -10.35
CA THR A 65 -3.67 12.41 -9.77
C THR A 65 -3.08 13.47 -10.66
N VAL A 66 -1.90 13.21 -11.15
CA VAL A 66 -1.23 14.15 -12.02
C VAL A 66 -1.99 14.35 -13.31
N MET A 67 -2.46 13.25 -13.86
CA MET A 67 -3.16 13.35 -15.11
C MET A 67 -4.46 14.11 -14.99
N HIS A 68 -4.99 14.18 -13.83
CA HIS A 68 -6.21 14.86 -13.65
C HIS A 68 -6.04 16.34 -13.72
N MET A 69 -4.86 16.83 -13.64
CA MET A 69 -4.65 18.21 -13.76
C MET A 69 -4.62 18.60 -15.17
#